data_86dbfecd70e66439f39094786bd3c0d8
#
_entry.id   86dbfecd70e66439f39094786bd3c0d8
#
_cell.length_a   1.000
_cell.length_b   1.000
_cell.length_c   1.000
_cell.angle_alpha   90.00
_cell.angle_beta   90.00
_cell.angle_gamma   90.00
#
_symmetry.space_group_name_H-M   'P 1'
#
loop_
_entity.id
_entity.type
_entity.pdbx_description
1 polymer ?
#
loop_
_entity_poly.entity_id
_entity_poly.type
_entity_poly.pdbx_seq_one_letter_code
_entity_poly.pdbx_strand_id
1 'polypeptide(L)'
;MPLTDLIRYFNTADSAGDSMLYPEGERAAAWHRGLRLSSLFQPIVDLRQERIVGHRATLAARREDGTPVGSEAAYALCENAEAVVHFDRLCRTLHALNFLAQRRYAGGYLQLPIH
;
A
#
# COMPACT_ATOMS: atom_id res chain seq x y z
N MET A 1 4.77 16.93 -6.30
CA MET A 1 5.94 16.05 -6.48
C MET A 1 5.54 14.82 -7.27
N PRO A 2 6.23 14.48 -8.35
CA PRO A 2 5.90 13.29 -9.14
C PRO A 2 6.01 12.00 -8.35
N LEU A 3 5.19 11.02 -8.71
CA LEU A 3 5.16 9.72 -8.05
C LEU A 3 6.53 9.03 -8.03
N THR A 4 7.28 9.11 -9.14
CA THR A 4 8.62 8.51 -9.24
C THR A 4 9.60 9.12 -8.24
N ASP A 5 9.50 10.42 -7.96
CA ASP A 5 10.36 11.09 -6.98
C ASP A 5 10.03 10.65 -5.56
N LEU A 6 8.75 10.49 -5.25
CA LEU A 6 8.31 9.99 -3.94
C LEU A 6 8.78 8.57 -3.71
N ILE A 7 8.67 7.71 -4.72
CA ILE A 7 9.13 6.34 -4.68
C ILE A 7 10.64 6.30 -4.42
N ARG A 8 11.40 7.11 -5.16
CA ARG A 8 12.85 7.19 -5.00
C ARG A 8 13.23 7.65 -3.60
N TYR A 9 12.52 8.67 -3.10
CA TYR A 9 12.76 9.18 -1.76
C TYR A 9 12.55 8.08 -0.70
N PHE A 10 11.44 7.36 -0.77
CA PHE A 10 11.16 6.29 0.17
C PHE A 10 12.24 5.20 0.12
N ASN A 11 12.61 4.76 -1.08
CA ASN A 11 13.61 3.71 -1.24
C ASN A 11 14.97 4.11 -0.71
N THR A 12 15.31 5.41 -0.77
CA THR A 12 16.57 5.93 -0.24
C THR A 12 16.53 6.08 1.26
N ALA A 13 15.41 6.61 1.80
CA ALA A 13 15.29 6.94 3.22
C ALA A 13 15.02 5.72 4.10
N ASP A 14 14.34 4.72 3.58
CA ASP A 14 13.86 3.58 4.36
C ASP A 14 14.02 2.28 3.57
N SER A 15 15.21 2.01 3.08
CA SER A 15 15.45 0.78 2.32
C SER A 15 15.79 -0.38 3.25
N ALA A 16 15.16 -1.51 2.99
CA ALA A 16 15.58 -2.80 3.51
C ALA A 16 15.84 -3.70 2.30
N GLY A 17 16.91 -4.45 2.32
CA GLY A 17 17.49 -5.11 1.17
C GLY A 17 16.55 -5.88 0.23
N ASP A 18 15.46 -6.42 0.76
CA ASP A 18 14.50 -7.24 0.00
C ASP A 18 13.13 -6.57 -0.16
N SER A 19 13.05 -5.26 0.09
CA SER A 19 11.81 -4.49 0.00
C SER A 19 12.04 -3.24 -0.83
N MET A 20 11.17 -2.96 -1.77
CA MET A 20 11.30 -1.83 -2.67
C MET A 20 9.96 -1.40 -3.24
N LEU A 21 9.71 -0.08 -3.26
CA LEU A 21 8.63 0.50 -4.04
C LEU A 21 9.08 0.67 -5.50
N TYR A 22 8.17 0.48 -6.43
CA TYR A 22 8.45 0.74 -7.84
C TYR A 22 7.20 1.26 -8.54
N PRO A 23 7.38 2.02 -9.64
CA PRO A 23 6.23 2.48 -10.41
C PRO A 23 5.65 1.36 -11.26
N GLU A 24 4.32 1.31 -11.35
CA GLU A 24 3.60 0.38 -12.21
C GLU A 24 2.50 1.17 -12.93
N GLY A 25 2.80 1.64 -14.13
CA GLY A 25 1.94 2.58 -14.82
C GLY A 25 1.86 3.90 -14.05
N GLU A 26 0.66 4.36 -13.78
CA GLU A 26 0.42 5.57 -12.99
C GLU A 26 0.31 5.31 -11.49
N ARG A 27 0.49 4.06 -11.08
CA ARG A 27 0.37 3.64 -9.68
C ARG A 27 1.71 3.17 -9.15
N ALA A 28 1.76 2.96 -7.84
CA ALA A 28 2.90 2.34 -7.18
C ALA A 28 2.59 0.89 -6.84
N ALA A 29 3.60 0.05 -6.88
CA ALA A 29 3.59 -1.30 -6.35
C ALA A 29 4.82 -1.50 -5.48
N ALA A 30 4.91 -2.60 -4.79
CA ALA A 30 6.07 -2.90 -3.95
C ALA A 30 6.43 -4.37 -4.03
N TRP A 31 7.73 -4.63 -3.85
CA TRP A 31 8.25 -5.97 -3.59
C TRP A 31 8.60 -6.09 -2.12
N HIS A 32 8.29 -7.23 -1.55
CA HIS A 32 8.70 -7.55 -0.19
C HIS A 32 8.83 -9.06 -0.05
N ARG A 33 10.06 -9.54 0.06
CA ARG A 33 10.37 -10.98 0.30
C ARG A 33 9.61 -11.93 -0.62
N GLY A 34 9.67 -11.67 -1.92
CA GLY A 34 9.02 -12.50 -2.93
C GLY A 34 7.53 -12.25 -3.11
N LEU A 35 6.98 -11.28 -2.40
CA LEU A 35 5.60 -10.86 -2.56
C LEU A 35 5.51 -9.58 -3.38
N ARG A 36 4.57 -9.54 -4.28
CA ARG A 36 4.21 -8.33 -5.01
C ARG A 36 3.02 -7.70 -4.29
N LEU A 37 3.17 -6.45 -3.91
CA LEU A 37 2.17 -5.74 -3.12
C LEU A 37 1.51 -4.65 -3.95
N SER A 38 0.20 -4.52 -3.79
CA SER A 38 -0.57 -3.43 -4.38
C SER A 38 -1.68 -3.00 -3.41
N SER A 39 -2.41 -1.96 -3.79
CA SER A 39 -3.47 -1.40 -2.96
C SER A 39 -4.83 -1.64 -3.59
N LEU A 40 -5.80 -2.02 -2.77
CA LEU A 40 -7.21 -2.01 -3.12
C LEU A 40 -7.92 -0.98 -2.26
N PHE A 41 -8.88 -0.29 -2.82
CA PHE A 41 -9.64 0.73 -2.09
C PHE A 41 -11.11 0.37 -2.10
N GLN A 42 -11.73 0.47 -0.91
CA GLN A 42 -13.17 0.30 -0.76
C GLN A 42 -13.78 1.65 -0.38
N PRO A 43 -14.84 2.10 -1.06
CA PRO A 43 -15.46 3.36 -0.69
C PRO A 43 -16.15 3.26 0.65
N ILE A 44 -16.07 4.34 1.42
CA ILE A 44 -16.80 4.52 2.67
C ILE A 44 -17.95 5.45 2.37
N VAL A 45 -19.17 4.97 2.58
CA VAL A 45 -20.39 5.67 2.22
C VAL A 45 -21.06 6.25 3.46
N ASP A 46 -21.40 7.51 3.41
CA ASP A 46 -22.27 8.13 4.41
C ASP A 46 -23.71 7.94 3.98
N LEU A 47 -24.43 7.10 4.70
CA LEU A 47 -25.82 6.76 4.37
C LEU A 47 -26.78 7.93 4.50
N ARG A 48 -26.50 8.88 5.37
CA ARG A 48 -27.34 10.07 5.55
C ARG A 48 -27.26 11.00 4.35
N GLN A 49 -26.04 11.18 3.84
CA GLN A 49 -25.78 12.09 2.72
C GLN A 49 -25.78 11.36 1.37
N GLU A 50 -25.89 10.05 1.40
CA GLU A 50 -25.87 9.19 0.21
C GLU A 50 -24.69 9.47 -0.71
N ARG A 51 -23.50 9.63 -0.09
CA ARG A 51 -22.28 9.96 -0.85
C ARG A 51 -21.08 9.23 -0.28
N ILE A 52 -20.04 9.11 -1.10
CA ILE A 52 -18.75 8.58 -0.70
C ILE A 52 -17.99 9.67 0.04
N VAL A 53 -17.56 9.40 1.28
CA VAL A 53 -16.83 10.36 2.11
C VAL A 53 -15.35 10.01 2.24
N GLY A 54 -14.94 8.82 1.87
CA GLY A 54 -13.55 8.39 1.95
C GLY A 54 -13.36 6.99 1.39
N HIS A 55 -12.17 6.46 1.56
CA HIS A 55 -11.81 5.12 1.09
C HIS A 55 -10.98 4.40 2.15
N ARG A 56 -11.19 3.09 2.25
CA ARG A 56 -10.37 2.21 3.08
C ARG A 56 -9.39 1.49 2.19
N ALA A 57 -8.11 1.55 2.54
CA ALA A 57 -7.08 0.82 1.83
C ALA A 57 -6.97 -0.60 2.37
N THR A 58 -6.79 -1.55 1.46
CA THR A 58 -6.54 -2.96 1.80
C THR A 58 -5.35 -3.43 1.00
N LEU A 59 -4.48 -4.21 1.63
CA LEU A 59 -3.32 -4.78 0.97
C LEU A 59 -3.74 -5.92 0.05
N ALA A 60 -3.26 -5.89 -1.19
CA ALA A 60 -3.33 -7.01 -2.11
C ALA A 60 -1.90 -7.54 -2.30
N ALA A 61 -1.65 -8.75 -1.86
CA ALA A 61 -0.34 -9.38 -1.97
C ALA A 61 -0.44 -10.64 -2.83
N ARG A 62 0.55 -10.86 -3.69
CA ARG A 62 0.64 -12.04 -4.55
C ARG A 62 2.05 -12.58 -4.55
N ARG A 63 2.18 -13.90 -4.66
CA ARG A 63 3.46 -14.55 -4.89
C ARG A 63 3.86 -14.36 -6.35
N GLU A 64 5.10 -14.73 -6.69
CA GLU A 64 5.60 -14.63 -8.06
C GLU A 64 4.75 -15.39 -9.08
N ASP A 65 4.14 -16.50 -8.67
CA ASP A 65 3.27 -17.30 -9.53
C ASP A 65 1.85 -16.72 -9.65
N GLY A 66 1.57 -15.58 -9.01
CA GLY A 66 0.27 -14.94 -9.03
C GLY A 66 -0.70 -15.40 -7.94
N THR A 67 -0.31 -16.36 -7.09
CA THR A 67 -1.15 -16.85 -6.00
C THR A 67 -1.41 -15.73 -4.99
N PRO A 68 -2.66 -15.42 -4.65
CA PRO A 68 -2.93 -14.38 -3.66
C PRO A 68 -2.53 -14.82 -2.24
N VAL A 69 -2.07 -13.85 -1.46
CA VAL A 69 -1.68 -14.02 -0.06
C VAL A 69 -2.48 -13.03 0.78
N GLY A 70 -3.16 -13.49 1.81
CA GLY A 70 -3.90 -12.61 2.71
C GLY A 70 -2.97 -11.73 3.53
N SER A 71 -3.48 -10.58 4.01
CA SER A 71 -2.67 -9.64 4.81
C SER A 71 -2.10 -10.29 6.06
N GLU A 72 -2.86 -11.11 6.76
CA GLU A 72 -2.34 -11.81 7.95
C GLU A 72 -1.16 -12.72 7.61
N ALA A 73 -1.26 -13.48 6.52
CA ALA A 73 -0.17 -14.35 6.08
C ALA A 73 1.05 -13.54 5.64
N ALA A 74 0.85 -12.38 5.01
CA ALA A 74 1.94 -11.50 4.62
C ALA A 74 2.68 -10.95 5.86
N TYR A 75 1.94 -10.50 6.88
CA TYR A 75 2.53 -10.02 8.14
C TYR A 75 3.24 -11.16 8.90
N ALA A 76 2.72 -12.37 8.82
CA ALA A 76 3.32 -13.53 9.47
C ALA A 76 4.72 -13.89 8.93
N LEU A 77 5.08 -13.39 7.74
CA LEU A 77 6.43 -13.57 7.20
C LEU A 77 7.46 -12.68 7.88
N CYS A 78 7.02 -11.69 8.67
CA CYS A 78 7.93 -10.83 9.40
C CYS A 78 8.52 -11.58 10.58
N GLU A 79 9.84 -11.59 10.69
CA GLU A 79 10.57 -12.41 11.66
C GLU A 79 10.65 -11.79 13.06
N ASN A 80 10.48 -10.47 13.17
CA ASN A 80 10.61 -9.75 14.43
C ASN A 80 9.84 -8.44 14.38
N ALA A 81 9.81 -7.72 15.50
CA ALA A 81 9.09 -6.46 15.63
C ALA A 81 9.59 -5.38 14.66
N GLU A 82 10.89 -5.34 14.44
CA GLU A 82 11.50 -4.37 13.52
C GLU A 82 11.05 -4.62 12.08
N ALA A 83 10.98 -5.87 11.67
CA ALA A 83 10.48 -6.26 10.34
C ALA A 83 9.01 -5.90 10.18
N VAL A 84 8.18 -6.07 11.22
CA VAL A 84 6.76 -5.69 11.19
C VAL A 84 6.62 -4.17 11.00
N VAL A 85 7.40 -3.39 11.73
CA VAL A 85 7.38 -1.92 11.60
C VAL A 85 7.76 -1.49 10.19
N HIS A 86 8.81 -2.08 9.64
CA HIS A 86 9.24 -1.77 8.28
C HIS A 86 8.17 -2.15 7.25
N PHE A 87 7.60 -3.35 7.36
CA PHE A 87 6.56 -3.83 6.45
C PHE A 87 5.30 -2.96 6.54
N ASP A 88 4.88 -2.60 7.74
CA ASP A 88 3.73 -1.74 7.96
C ASP A 88 3.96 -0.36 7.32
N ARG A 89 5.15 0.22 7.49
CA ARG A 89 5.50 1.50 6.87
C ARG A 89 5.49 1.41 5.34
N LEU A 90 6.03 0.33 4.79
CA LEU A 90 6.01 0.08 3.35
C LEU A 90 4.57 0.05 2.82
N CYS A 91 3.70 -0.71 3.46
CA CYS A 91 2.30 -0.84 3.05
C CYS A 91 1.55 0.48 3.16
N ARG A 92 1.73 1.22 4.26
CA ARG A 92 1.07 2.50 4.46
C ARG A 92 1.52 3.53 3.43
N THR A 93 2.81 3.56 3.13
CA THR A 93 3.36 4.43 2.09
C THR A 93 2.78 4.06 0.72
N LEU A 94 2.75 2.77 0.41
CA LEU A 94 2.17 2.27 -0.84
C LEU A 94 0.72 2.72 -0.99
N HIS A 95 -0.09 2.55 0.04
CA HIS A 95 -1.50 2.94 0.01
C HIS A 95 -1.67 4.45 -0.14
N ALA A 96 -0.87 5.23 0.56
CA ALA A 96 -0.92 6.70 0.47
C ALA A 96 -0.56 7.17 -0.94
N LEU A 97 0.49 6.62 -1.54
CA LEU A 97 0.90 6.97 -2.90
C LEU A 97 -0.19 6.61 -3.91
N ASN A 98 -0.79 5.44 -3.77
CA ASN A 98 -1.85 5.00 -4.69
C ASN A 98 -3.13 5.81 -4.52
N PHE A 99 -3.46 6.21 -3.29
CA PHE A 99 -4.59 7.09 -3.04
C PHE A 99 -4.38 8.46 -3.70
N LEU A 100 -3.19 9.04 -3.55
CA LEU A 100 -2.85 10.31 -4.18
C LEU A 100 -2.85 10.22 -5.70
N ALA A 101 -2.41 9.10 -6.26
CA ALA A 101 -2.44 8.87 -7.71
C ALA A 101 -3.87 8.84 -8.27
N GLN A 102 -4.84 8.45 -7.46
CA GLN A 102 -6.25 8.36 -7.84
C GLN A 102 -7.07 9.55 -7.36
N ARG A 103 -6.44 10.57 -6.85
CA ARG A 103 -7.08 11.70 -6.18
C ARG A 103 -8.18 12.37 -7.01
N ARG A 104 -8.04 12.35 -8.32
CA ARG A 104 -9.03 12.91 -9.26
C ARG A 104 -10.38 12.19 -9.15
N TYR A 105 -10.36 10.90 -8.81
CA TYR A 105 -11.53 10.03 -8.80
C TYR A 105 -11.96 9.61 -7.40
N ALA A 106 -11.06 9.74 -6.44
CA ALA A 106 -11.26 9.28 -5.06
C ALA A 106 -11.06 10.44 -4.09
N GLY A 107 -12.06 11.30 -3.97
CA GLY A 107 -12.04 12.39 -3.00
C GLY A 107 -12.27 11.89 -1.59
N GLY A 108 -12.22 12.81 -0.61
CA GLY A 108 -12.44 12.51 0.79
C GLY A 108 -11.19 12.06 1.53
N TYR A 109 -11.35 11.23 2.54
CA TYR A 109 -10.25 10.78 3.38
C TYR A 109 -9.83 9.34 3.08
N LEU A 110 -8.62 9.00 3.51
CA LEU A 110 -8.07 7.65 3.41
C LEU A 110 -7.98 7.03 4.80
N GLN A 111 -8.54 5.83 4.94
CA GLN A 111 -8.41 5.03 6.14
C GLN A 111 -7.39 3.93 5.90
N LEU A 112 -6.36 3.87 6.75
CA LEU A 112 -5.30 2.87 6.68
C LEU A 112 -5.50 1.82 7.77
N PRO A 113 -5.24 0.54 7.48
CA PRO A 113 -5.30 -0.48 8.51
C PRO A 113 -4.17 -0.30 9.52
N ILE A 114 -4.43 -0.73 10.77
CA ILE A 114 -3.44 -0.71 11.85
C ILE A 114 -3.18 -2.17 12.24
N HIS A 115 -1.90 -2.52 12.30
CA HIS A 115 -1.46 -3.88 12.67
C HIS A 115 -0.50 -3.88 13.82
#